data_06af130d3eee051f049773d2d2ad07a8
#
_entry.id   06af130d3eee051f049773d2d2ad07a8
#
_cell.length_a   1.000
_cell.length_b   1.000
_cell.length_c   1.000
_cell.angle_alpha   90.00
_cell.angle_beta   90.00
_cell.angle_gamma   90.00
#
_symmetry.space_group_name_H-M   'P 1'
#
loop_
_entity.id
_entity.type
_entity.pdbx_description
1 polymer ?
#
loop_
_entity_poly.entity_id
_entity_poly.type
_entity_poly.pdbx_seq_one_letter_code
_entity_poly.pdbx_strand_id
1 'polypeptide(L)'
;MLMLAVFCRHNLDLILFMAKSGKKKITFSLERPEAHAVLLAGDFTGWEQAPITLKKQKSGSWKATVSLDPGTYEYLFLVDGQWLTDPACPERKANPYGGENCVREVL
;
A
#
# COMPACT_ATOMS: atom_id res chain seq x y z
N MET A 1 29.86 11.63 19.86
CA MET A 1 29.24 11.02 19.85
C MET A 1 28.69 10.40 19.41
N LEU A 2 28.95 11.05 19.18
CA LEU A 2 28.31 10.40 18.96
C LEU A 2 28.04 9.94 18.45
N MET A 3 28.45 10.53 18.71
CA MET A 3 27.97 9.85 18.54
C MET A 3 27.48 9.30 18.23
N LEU A 4 28.22 10.06 18.24
CA LEU A 4 27.59 9.31 18.18
C LEU A 4 27.22 8.85 17.65
N ALA A 5 28.20 9.63 17.88
CA ALA A 5 27.50 8.90 17.79
C ALA A 5 27.16 8.28 17.28
N VAL A 6 27.81 8.98 17.20
CA VAL A 6 27.18 8.14 17.09
C VAL A 6 26.70 7.53 16.47
N PHE A 7 26.84 8.36 16.48
CA PHE A 7 26.25 7.62 16.14
C PHE A 7 25.81 7.26 15.46
N CYS A 8 26.83 7.87 15.59
CA CYS A 8 26.21 7.20 15.31
C CYS A 8 26.02 6.82 14.50
N ARG A 9 26.33 7.51 14.62
CA ARG A 9 25.99 7.04 14.28
C ARG A 9 25.69 6.38 13.53
N HIS A 10 26.23 7.07 13.53
CA HIS A 10 25.74 6.27 13.01
C HIS A 10 25.40 5.64 12.26
N ASN A 11 26.32 6.13 12.33
CA ASN A 11 25.69 5.24 12.05
C ASN A 11 25.36 4.85 11.31
N LEU A 12 25.91 5.48 11.25
CA LEU A 12 25.28 4.85 10.99
C LEU A 12 24.95 4.52 10.26
N ASP A 13 25.52 5.16 10.17
CA ASP A 13 24.84 4.54 9.86
C ASP A 13 24.43 3.96 9.42
N LEU A 14 24.92 4.39 9.44
CA LEU A 14 24.25 3.57 9.46
C LEU A 14 23.67 3.27 9.04
N ILE A 15 24.06 3.81 9.03
CA ILE A 15 23.19 3.20 8.98
C ILE A 15 22.69 3.08 8.36
N LEU A 16 23.36 3.66 8.07
CA LEU A 16 22.59 3.25 7.80
C LEU A 16 22.16 3.02 7.24
N PHE A 17 22.53 3.41 6.98
CA PHE A 17 21.79 2.80 6.71
C PHE A 17 21.24 2.46 6.19
N MET A 18 21.76 2.70 6.30
CA MET A 18 21.09 2.21 5.95
C MET A 18 20.46 2.08 5.38
N ALA A 19 20.70 2.36 5.12
CA ALA A 19 19.97 2.24 4.72
C ALA A 19 19.27 2.18 4.20
N LYS A 20 19.47 2.15 4.04
CA LYS A 20 18.75 2.07 3.38
C LYS A 20 17.46 1.79 3.46
N SER A 21 17.08 2.36 3.02
CA SER A 21 15.68 2.28 3.31
C SER A 21 15.11 0.94 2.90
N GLY A 22 14.11 0.42 3.62
CA GLY A 22 13.56 -0.87 3.31
C GLY A 22 12.34 -0.85 2.39
N LYS A 23 12.10 0.26 1.67
CA LYS A 23 10.90 0.35 0.83
C LYS A 23 10.90 -0.67 -0.30
N LYS A 24 9.76 -1.29 -0.50
CA LYS A 24 9.55 -2.27 -1.56
C LYS A 24 8.45 -1.82 -2.49
N LYS A 25 8.57 -2.19 -3.75
CA LYS A 25 7.54 -1.86 -4.74
C LYS A 25 6.47 -2.94 -4.72
N ILE A 26 5.28 -2.55 -4.34
CA ILE A 26 4.14 -3.45 -4.21
C ILE A 26 3.13 -3.13 -5.29
N THR A 27 2.74 -4.13 -6.06
CA THR A 27 1.74 -3.96 -7.12
C THR A 27 0.38 -4.38 -6.61
N PHE A 28 -0.59 -3.47 -6.73
CA PHE A 28 -1.98 -3.75 -6.46
C PHE A 28 -2.70 -3.88 -7.79
N SER A 29 -3.48 -4.93 -7.95
CA SER A 29 -4.20 -5.14 -9.21
C SER A 29 -5.61 -5.64 -8.94
N LEU A 30 -6.51 -5.29 -9.86
CA LEU A 30 -7.91 -5.68 -9.77
C LEU A 30 -8.45 -5.90 -11.17
N GLU A 31 -9.12 -7.04 -11.39
CA GLU A 31 -9.74 -7.33 -12.67
C GLU A 31 -11.16 -6.81 -12.70
N ARG A 32 -11.36 -5.71 -13.42
CA ARG A 32 -12.67 -5.08 -13.59
C ARG A 32 -12.71 -4.42 -14.96
N PRO A 33 -12.83 -5.22 -16.03
CA PRO A 33 -12.77 -4.66 -17.37
C PRO A 33 -13.90 -3.67 -17.69
N GLU A 34 -15.02 -3.78 -16.99
CA GLU A 34 -16.17 -2.91 -17.21
C GLU A 34 -16.12 -1.62 -16.38
N ALA A 35 -15.16 -1.49 -15.46
CA ALA A 35 -15.08 -0.31 -14.61
C ALA A 35 -14.58 0.91 -15.39
N HIS A 36 -15.00 2.09 -14.96
CA HIS A 36 -14.56 3.36 -15.54
C HIS A 36 -13.42 3.98 -14.75
N ALA A 37 -13.38 3.76 -13.45
CA ALA A 37 -12.32 4.31 -12.60
C ALA A 37 -12.10 3.40 -11.41
N VAL A 38 -10.83 3.13 -11.08
CA VAL A 38 -10.46 2.33 -9.93
C VAL A 38 -9.40 3.09 -9.14
N LEU A 39 -9.68 3.29 -7.85
CA LEU A 39 -8.76 3.95 -6.93
C LEU A 39 -8.37 2.96 -5.85
N LEU A 40 -7.18 3.19 -5.28
CA LEU A 40 -6.67 2.41 -4.15
C LEU A 40 -6.58 3.34 -2.95
N ALA A 41 -7.20 2.96 -1.86
CA ALA A 41 -7.16 3.74 -0.62
C ALA A 41 -6.79 2.81 0.52
N GLY A 42 -5.99 3.31 1.45
CA GLY A 42 -5.56 2.51 2.58
C GLY A 42 -4.76 3.32 3.57
N ASP A 43 -4.15 2.62 4.52
CA ASP A 43 -3.35 3.26 5.57
C ASP A 43 -2.25 4.14 4.98
N PHE A 44 -1.70 3.75 3.84
CA PHE A 44 -0.60 4.45 3.20
C PHE A 44 -1.04 5.65 2.36
N THR A 45 -2.35 5.88 2.21
CA THR A 45 -2.87 7.04 1.46
C THR A 45 -3.63 8.01 2.37
N GLY A 46 -3.76 7.70 3.66
CA GLY A 46 -4.69 8.44 4.51
C GLY A 46 -6.13 8.19 4.11
N TRP A 47 -6.37 7.03 3.52
CA TRP A 47 -7.67 6.59 3.01
C TRP A 47 -8.17 7.55 1.92
N GLU A 48 -9.26 8.27 2.14
CA GLU A 48 -9.83 9.15 1.11
C GLU A 48 -9.04 10.43 0.87
N GLN A 49 -8.04 10.72 1.69
CA GLN A 49 -7.29 11.98 1.54
C GLN A 49 -6.46 12.03 0.28
N ALA A 50 -5.80 10.92 -0.07
CA ALA A 50 -4.92 10.89 -1.22
C ALA A 50 -4.94 9.52 -1.90
N PRO A 51 -6.10 9.08 -2.41
CA PRO A 51 -6.18 7.75 -3.03
C PRO A 51 -5.33 7.70 -4.30
N ILE A 52 -4.87 6.49 -4.61
CA ILE A 52 -4.00 6.26 -5.75
C ILE A 52 -4.85 5.77 -6.93
N THR A 53 -4.70 6.43 -8.07
CA THR A 53 -5.43 6.03 -9.28
C THR A 53 -4.74 4.86 -9.94
N LEU A 54 -5.49 3.79 -10.20
CA LEU A 54 -4.97 2.64 -10.94
C LEU A 54 -5.08 2.90 -12.43
N LYS A 55 -4.22 2.24 -13.20
CA LYS A 55 -4.22 2.34 -14.66
C LYS A 55 -4.78 1.07 -15.26
N LYS A 56 -5.68 1.22 -16.22
CA LYS A 56 -6.28 0.09 -16.91
C LYS A 56 -5.30 -0.47 -17.94
N GLN A 57 -5.11 -1.78 -17.89
CA GLN A 57 -4.27 -2.49 -18.85
C GLN A 57 -5.13 -3.01 -20.00
N LYS A 58 -4.49 -3.43 -21.08
CA LYS A 58 -5.21 -3.96 -22.24
C LYS A 58 -6.03 -5.19 -21.91
N SER A 59 -5.59 -5.95 -20.92
CA SER A 59 -6.29 -7.16 -20.49
C SER A 59 -7.56 -6.90 -19.69
N GLY A 60 -7.82 -5.64 -19.29
CA GLY A 60 -8.93 -5.30 -18.42
C GLY A 60 -8.58 -5.26 -16.96
N SER A 61 -7.33 -5.55 -16.62
CA SER A 61 -6.83 -5.41 -15.25
C SER A 61 -6.46 -3.96 -14.97
N TRP A 62 -6.69 -3.55 -13.72
CA TRP A 62 -6.27 -2.23 -13.24
C TRP A 62 -5.10 -2.43 -12.30
N LYS A 63 -4.05 -1.63 -12.45
CA LYS A 63 -2.82 -1.80 -11.68
C LYS A 63 -2.24 -0.50 -11.20
N ALA A 64 -1.60 -0.56 -10.03
CA ALA A 64 -0.77 0.53 -9.51
C ALA A 64 0.36 -0.08 -8.71
N THR A 65 1.53 0.56 -8.77
CA THR A 65 2.70 0.14 -7.99
C THR A 65 2.98 1.22 -6.96
N VAL A 66 3.11 0.81 -5.71
CA VAL A 66 3.31 1.70 -4.58
C VAL A 66 4.55 1.25 -3.81
N SER A 67 5.39 2.21 -3.43
CA SER A 67 6.57 1.91 -2.60
C SER A 67 6.17 1.99 -1.14
N LEU A 68 6.33 0.90 -0.41
CA LEU A 68 5.92 0.80 0.99
C LEU A 68 7.05 0.24 1.85
N ASP A 69 7.17 0.77 3.06
CA ASP A 69 8.07 0.21 4.05
C ASP A 69 7.54 -1.15 4.52
N PRO A 70 8.41 -2.03 5.06
CA PRO A 70 7.92 -3.27 5.65
C PRO A 70 6.89 -2.99 6.75
N GLY A 71 5.84 -3.77 6.77
CA GLY A 71 4.76 -3.59 7.73
C GLY A 71 3.47 -4.20 7.21
N THR A 72 2.41 -4.00 7.97
CA THR A 72 1.09 -4.51 7.63
C THR A 72 0.17 -3.34 7.33
N TYR A 73 -0.52 -3.41 6.20
CA TYR A 73 -1.36 -2.33 5.71
C TYR A 73 -2.77 -2.81 5.42
N GLU A 74 -3.75 -2.00 5.77
CA GLU A 74 -5.14 -2.25 5.39
C GLU A 74 -5.49 -1.36 4.20
N TYR A 75 -6.28 -1.89 3.27
CA TYR A 75 -6.62 -1.16 2.05
C TYR A 75 -7.94 -1.67 1.47
N LEU A 76 -8.52 -0.85 0.59
CA LEU A 76 -9.69 -1.21 -0.21
C LEU A 76 -9.54 -0.57 -1.59
N PHE A 77 -10.27 -1.11 -2.55
CA PHE A 77 -10.44 -0.44 -3.83
C PHE A 77 -11.72 0.38 -3.82
N LEU A 78 -11.70 1.48 -4.55
CA LEU A 78 -12.88 2.28 -4.79
C LEU A 78 -13.16 2.20 -6.28
N VAL A 79 -14.20 1.46 -6.66
CA VAL A 79 -14.52 1.16 -8.06
C VAL A 79 -15.77 1.92 -8.43
N ASP A 80 -15.65 2.87 -9.34
CA ASP A 80 -16.78 3.70 -9.78
C ASP A 80 -17.58 4.25 -8.61
N GLY A 81 -16.87 4.67 -7.56
CA GLY A 81 -17.50 5.26 -6.38
C GLY A 81 -17.96 4.28 -5.32
N GLN A 82 -17.70 3.00 -5.49
CA GLN A 82 -18.09 1.97 -4.52
C GLN A 82 -16.90 1.28 -3.91
N TRP A 83 -16.91 1.13 -2.60
CA TRP A 83 -15.87 0.42 -1.88
C TRP A 83 -15.94 -1.08 -2.16
N LEU A 84 -14.78 -1.68 -2.44
CA LEU A 84 -14.70 -3.07 -2.83
C LEU A 84 -13.49 -3.73 -2.21
N THR A 85 -13.69 -4.92 -1.62
CA THR A 85 -12.56 -5.70 -1.15
C THR A 85 -11.84 -6.33 -2.35
N ASP A 86 -10.53 -6.52 -2.20
CA ASP A 86 -9.72 -7.20 -3.21
C ASP A 86 -10.01 -8.70 -3.14
N PRO A 87 -10.58 -9.30 -4.19
CA PRO A 87 -10.88 -10.73 -4.14
C PRO A 87 -9.65 -11.61 -4.04
N ALA A 88 -8.48 -11.07 -4.37
CA ALA A 88 -7.24 -11.82 -4.32
C ALA A 88 -6.52 -11.72 -2.97
N CYS A 89 -7.01 -10.91 -2.03
CA CYS A 89 -6.32 -10.80 -0.75
C CYS A 89 -6.72 -11.97 0.16
N PRO A 90 -5.71 -12.67 0.74
CA PRO A 90 -6.01 -13.81 1.60
C PRO A 90 -6.45 -13.42 3.00
N GLU A 91 -6.13 -12.21 3.44
CA GLU A 91 -6.40 -11.76 4.79
C GLU A 91 -7.33 -10.56 4.79
N ARG A 92 -8.28 -10.55 5.73
CA ARG A 92 -9.21 -9.44 5.89
C ARG A 92 -9.39 -9.13 7.36
N LYS A 93 -9.74 -7.89 7.63
CA LYS A 93 -9.94 -7.41 8.99
C LYS A 93 -11.20 -6.56 9.05
N ALA A 94 -12.02 -6.81 10.08
CA ALA A 94 -13.25 -6.03 10.26
C ALA A 94 -12.93 -4.56 10.42
N ASN A 95 -13.73 -3.70 9.79
CA ASN A 95 -13.59 -2.26 9.94
C ASN A 95 -14.74 -1.71 10.77
N PRO A 96 -14.63 -0.45 11.26
CA PRO A 96 -15.65 0.12 12.14
C PRO A 96 -16.97 0.46 11.45
N TYR A 97 -17.04 0.28 10.13
CA TYR A 97 -18.23 0.65 9.35
C TYR A 97 -19.10 -0.55 8.98
N GLY A 98 -18.83 -1.71 9.58
CA GLY A 98 -19.62 -2.92 9.34
C GLY A 98 -19.16 -3.77 8.18
N GLY A 99 -18.04 -3.44 7.56
CA GLY A 99 -17.46 -4.22 6.48
C GLY A 99 -16.10 -4.75 6.85
N GLU A 100 -15.31 -5.07 5.83
CA GLU A 100 -13.95 -5.59 6.01
C GLU A 100 -12.97 -4.83 5.13
N ASN A 101 -11.75 -4.66 5.62
CA ASN A 101 -10.64 -4.17 4.83
C ASN A 101 -9.76 -5.34 4.42
N CYS A 102 -9.09 -5.21 3.29
CA CYS A 102 -8.06 -6.16 2.89
C CYS A 102 -6.77 -5.84 3.64
N VAL A 103 -5.96 -6.87 3.87
CA VAL A 103 -4.71 -6.74 4.60
C VAL A 103 -3.57 -7.15 3.69
N ARG A 104 -2.55 -6.30 3.59
CA ARG A 104 -1.34 -6.59 2.82
C ARG A 104 -0.14 -6.50 3.74
N GLU A 105 0.62 -7.60 3.81
CA GLU A 105 1.86 -7.62 4.57
C GLU A 105 3.02 -7.39 3.62
N VAL A 106 3.91 -6.45 4.00
CA VAL A 106 5.13 -6.15 3.24
C VAL A 106 6.31 -6.58 4.10
N LEU A 107 7.09 -7.55 3.60
CA LEU A 107 8.20 -8.15 4.35
C LEU A 107 9.54 -7.44 4.16
#